data_a83b5db9d10c4c2bdef1ac52b45493aa
#
_entry.id   a83b5db9d10c4c2bdef1ac52b45493aa
#
_cell.length_a   1.000
_cell.length_b   1.000
_cell.length_c   1.000
_cell.angle_alpha   90.00
_cell.angle_beta   90.00
_cell.angle_gamma   90.00
#
_symmetry.space_group_name_H-M   'P 1'
#
loop_
_entity.id
_entity.type
_entity.pdbx_description
1 polymer ?
#
loop_
_entity_poly.entity_id
_entity_poly.type
_entity_poly.pdbx_seq_one_letter_code
_entity_poly.pdbx_strand_id
1 'polypeptide(L)'
;MSAGPLTVVVAGAGLTGLVASYQLRRSLGPGARIVVVDPDDRVGGKLRTVDTQEGPIEVGAEAYLGFRKDATDFFESLGLGDELVTPSGLPSTIFAAGEVRSMPRTTVMGVPASSEGLQGLLSDDTCARIDAEGDPEQTAPLHWVHGDDVNLGQLVESRLGREVVDHLVSPLLGGVYSCLADDLGLRATVPQLAETLDAMTAVGEPVSLTAAAQRVLDQRAAANEARLASGAVSAPIFRTFRNGYRSLYDTLVEQAAPELELGVGVEKIAEAAGASGSGVKDVTLSDGRVLRADAVVLAAPAPVTGALLADVCPDASEIIGGVDLASSAVVAMRFDTEAGLPEYSGILVAADAGLDAKAFTFSSRKWPHLGERGGAVVRGSFGRFGDESLVKLSDDELTAAARADLKSLTGFDAEPAEVVVQRWWGGIPRYDVGHGDLMRFADAALGEVPCIAAAGAWHRGPGVPACLSDAKAAAAKVVADLA
;
A
#
# COMPACT_ATOMS: atom_id res chain seq x y z
N MET A 1 18.36 42.84 -9.55
CA MET A 1 19.12 41.60 -9.70
C MET A 1 18.10 40.54 -10.09
N SER A 2 18.25 39.88 -11.23
CA SER A 2 17.33 38.77 -11.61
C SER A 2 17.47 37.70 -10.53
N ALA A 3 16.38 37.38 -9.84
CA ALA A 3 16.36 36.21 -8.98
C ALA A 3 16.76 35.01 -9.85
N GLY A 4 17.67 34.17 -9.36
CA GLY A 4 18.02 32.90 -10.02
C GLY A 4 16.78 32.01 -10.22
N PRO A 5 16.90 30.91 -10.95
CA PRO A 5 15.82 29.99 -11.13
C PRO A 5 15.39 29.44 -9.75
N LEU A 6 14.04 29.33 -9.52
CA LEU A 6 13.49 28.68 -8.33
C LEU A 6 14.06 27.25 -8.22
N THR A 7 14.55 26.89 -7.04
CA THR A 7 15.12 25.56 -6.77
C THR A 7 14.23 24.83 -5.78
N VAL A 8 13.71 23.68 -6.18
CA VAL A 8 12.94 22.78 -5.31
C VAL A 8 13.70 21.46 -5.14
N VAL A 9 13.94 21.07 -3.89
CA VAL A 9 14.53 19.76 -3.56
C VAL A 9 13.42 18.77 -3.19
N VAL A 10 13.44 17.59 -3.80
CA VAL A 10 12.54 16.47 -3.48
C VAL A 10 13.38 15.36 -2.87
N ALA A 11 13.16 15.05 -1.60
CA ALA A 11 13.83 13.98 -0.89
C ALA A 11 13.05 12.67 -1.06
N GLY A 12 13.57 11.79 -1.90
CA GLY A 12 13.00 10.49 -2.28
C GLY A 12 12.66 10.41 -3.77
N ALA A 13 13.23 9.42 -4.47
CA ALA A 13 12.98 9.12 -5.88
C ALA A 13 11.96 7.97 -6.06
N GLY A 14 11.16 7.66 -5.03
CA GLY A 14 10.03 6.75 -5.12
C GLY A 14 8.85 7.37 -5.88
N LEU A 15 7.75 6.62 -6.04
CA LEU A 15 6.55 7.06 -6.74
C LEU A 15 6.09 8.47 -6.31
N THR A 16 6.00 8.70 -4.99
CA THR A 16 5.54 9.98 -4.43
C THR A 16 6.43 11.14 -4.85
N GLY A 17 7.76 11.00 -4.74
CA GLY A 17 8.70 12.05 -5.14
C GLY A 17 8.72 12.31 -6.64
N LEU A 18 8.64 11.27 -7.46
CA LEU A 18 8.58 11.40 -8.92
C LEU A 18 7.29 12.10 -9.38
N VAL A 19 6.15 11.74 -8.78
CA VAL A 19 4.88 12.42 -9.08
C VAL A 19 4.89 13.87 -8.60
N ALA A 20 5.45 14.14 -7.41
CA ALA A 20 5.62 15.52 -6.94
C ALA A 20 6.50 16.33 -7.90
N SER A 21 7.63 15.77 -8.35
CA SER A 21 8.53 16.39 -9.31
C SER A 21 7.84 16.71 -10.65
N TYR A 22 7.03 15.78 -11.14
CA TYR A 22 6.23 15.99 -12.34
C TYR A 22 5.21 17.14 -12.17
N GLN A 23 4.51 17.20 -11.04
CA GLN A 23 3.54 18.27 -10.76
C GLN A 23 4.23 19.63 -10.59
N LEU A 24 5.37 19.66 -9.90
CA LEU A 24 6.22 20.85 -9.76
C LEU A 24 6.68 21.37 -11.12
N ARG A 25 7.17 20.50 -12.01
CA ARG A 25 7.58 20.85 -13.37
C ARG A 25 6.42 21.47 -14.15
N ARG A 26 5.22 20.89 -14.05
CA ARG A 26 4.03 21.41 -14.72
C ARG A 26 3.60 22.79 -14.21
N SER A 27 3.73 23.01 -12.91
CA SER A 27 3.26 24.26 -12.27
C SER A 27 4.28 25.40 -12.35
N LEU A 28 5.56 25.09 -12.13
CA LEU A 28 6.64 26.09 -12.09
C LEU A 28 7.29 26.33 -13.47
N GLY A 29 7.01 25.47 -14.44
CA GLY A 29 7.54 25.56 -15.79
C GLY A 29 9.00 25.07 -15.93
N PRO A 30 9.56 25.16 -17.16
CA PRO A 30 10.88 24.61 -17.48
C PRO A 30 12.04 25.37 -16.85
N GLY A 31 11.81 26.59 -16.38
CA GLY A 31 12.85 27.43 -15.76
C GLY A 31 13.15 27.08 -14.30
N ALA A 32 12.29 26.28 -13.64
CA ALA A 32 12.54 25.83 -12.27
C ALA A 32 13.59 24.72 -12.25
N ARG A 33 14.48 24.76 -11.28
CA ARG A 33 15.42 23.68 -10.96
C ARG A 33 14.76 22.72 -9.98
N ILE A 34 14.50 21.49 -10.39
CA ILE A 34 13.96 20.43 -9.54
C ILE A 34 15.06 19.39 -9.33
N VAL A 35 15.46 19.17 -8.08
CA VAL A 35 16.52 18.23 -7.71
C VAL A 35 15.87 17.10 -6.90
N VAL A 36 15.93 15.88 -7.39
CA VAL A 36 15.46 14.67 -6.69
C VAL A 36 16.66 13.97 -6.09
N VAL A 37 16.62 13.74 -4.78
CA VAL A 37 17.71 13.14 -4.00
C VAL A 37 17.24 11.81 -3.43
N ASP A 38 18.00 10.72 -3.65
CA ASP A 38 17.66 9.39 -3.11
C ASP A 38 18.94 8.61 -2.76
N PRO A 39 19.00 7.95 -1.59
CA PRO A 39 20.15 7.12 -1.21
C PRO A 39 20.30 5.86 -2.06
N ASP A 40 19.23 5.37 -2.73
CA ASP A 40 19.33 4.28 -3.70
C ASP A 40 19.99 4.76 -5.00
N ASP A 41 20.55 3.82 -5.75
CA ASP A 41 21.19 4.06 -7.07
C ASP A 41 20.19 4.08 -8.23
N ARG A 42 18.88 4.00 -7.92
CA ARG A 42 17.78 3.92 -8.90
C ARG A 42 16.55 4.70 -8.46
N VAL A 43 15.71 5.03 -9.44
CA VAL A 43 14.36 5.58 -9.22
C VAL A 43 13.32 4.48 -9.03
N GLY A 44 12.11 4.86 -8.59
CA GLY A 44 10.94 4.00 -8.45
C GLY A 44 10.64 3.58 -7.01
N GLY A 45 11.66 3.55 -6.12
CA GLY A 45 11.49 3.16 -4.72
C GLY A 45 10.88 1.75 -4.59
N LYS A 46 9.68 1.66 -4.01
CA LYS A 46 8.93 0.39 -3.81
C LYS A 46 8.22 -0.14 -5.06
N LEU A 47 8.25 0.59 -6.16
CA LEU A 47 7.96 0.09 -7.51
C LEU A 47 9.27 -0.43 -8.09
N ARG A 48 9.35 -1.74 -8.32
CA ARG A 48 10.58 -2.35 -8.83
C ARG A 48 10.25 -3.44 -9.84
N THR A 49 10.53 -3.12 -11.09
CA THR A 49 10.50 -4.04 -12.21
C THR A 49 11.89 -4.62 -12.42
N VAL A 50 12.02 -5.92 -12.52
CA VAL A 50 13.28 -6.63 -12.84
C VAL A 50 13.11 -7.41 -14.13
N ASP A 51 14.19 -7.53 -14.89
CA ASP A 51 14.18 -8.30 -16.12
C ASP A 51 14.49 -9.78 -15.83
N THR A 52 13.75 -10.67 -16.47
CA THR A 52 14.03 -12.10 -16.55
C THR A 52 14.27 -12.47 -18.02
N GLN A 53 14.66 -13.71 -18.30
CA GLN A 53 14.86 -14.16 -19.68
C GLN A 53 13.60 -13.99 -20.55
N GLU A 54 12.40 -14.16 -19.94
CA GLU A 54 11.12 -14.07 -20.65
C GLU A 54 10.47 -12.68 -20.52
N GLY A 55 11.18 -11.69 -20.00
CA GLY A 55 10.73 -10.30 -19.88
C GLY A 55 10.53 -9.82 -18.45
N PRO A 56 10.05 -8.58 -18.29
CA PRO A 56 9.99 -7.91 -16.98
C PRO A 56 8.94 -8.51 -16.05
N ILE A 57 9.28 -8.57 -14.75
CA ILE A 57 8.37 -8.93 -13.65
C ILE A 57 8.46 -7.92 -12.52
N GLU A 58 7.41 -7.83 -11.72
CA GLU A 58 7.37 -6.96 -10.54
C GLU A 58 7.86 -7.71 -9.29
N VAL A 59 8.77 -7.10 -8.54
CA VAL A 59 9.21 -7.59 -7.23
C VAL A 59 8.88 -6.61 -6.10
N GLY A 60 8.27 -5.49 -6.43
CA GLY A 60 7.63 -4.52 -5.53
C GLY A 60 6.12 -4.63 -5.56
N ALA A 61 5.42 -3.48 -5.53
CA ALA A 61 3.98 -3.45 -5.79
C ALA A 61 3.69 -3.99 -7.20
N GLU A 62 2.73 -4.89 -7.32
CA GLU A 62 2.41 -5.51 -8.61
C GLU A 62 1.25 -4.83 -9.33
N ALA A 63 0.31 -4.26 -8.58
CA ALA A 63 -0.93 -3.73 -9.12
C ALA A 63 -1.44 -2.55 -8.29
N TYR A 64 -2.33 -1.78 -8.89
CA TYR A 64 -3.11 -0.76 -8.20
C TYR A 64 -4.62 -1.05 -8.29
N LEU A 65 -5.43 -0.40 -7.43
CA LEU A 65 -6.88 -0.54 -7.42
C LEU A 65 -7.48 0.12 -8.68
N GLY A 66 -7.88 -0.69 -9.65
CA GLY A 66 -8.32 -0.24 -10.96
C GLY A 66 -9.64 0.55 -10.97
N PHE A 67 -10.45 0.44 -9.91
CA PHE A 67 -11.65 1.27 -9.73
C PHE A 67 -11.32 2.72 -9.28
N ARG A 68 -10.08 3.00 -8.86
CA ARG A 68 -9.58 4.35 -8.58
C ARG A 68 -9.33 5.08 -9.90
N LYS A 69 -10.40 5.69 -10.40
CA LYS A 69 -10.40 6.40 -11.68
C LYS A 69 -9.37 7.53 -11.72
N ASP A 70 -9.17 8.23 -10.60
CA ASP A 70 -8.18 9.29 -10.44
C ASP A 70 -6.74 8.87 -10.78
N ALA A 71 -6.37 7.64 -10.43
CA ALA A 71 -5.07 7.07 -10.78
C ALA A 71 -5.02 6.65 -12.26
N THR A 72 -6.07 6.00 -12.76
CA THR A 72 -6.14 5.59 -14.18
C THR A 72 -6.08 6.81 -15.10
N ASP A 73 -6.89 7.85 -14.85
CA ASP A 73 -6.90 9.09 -15.63
C ASP A 73 -5.50 9.78 -15.60
N PHE A 74 -4.82 9.70 -14.47
CA PHE A 74 -3.46 10.22 -14.37
C PHE A 74 -2.49 9.46 -15.28
N PHE A 75 -2.52 8.13 -15.27
CA PHE A 75 -1.65 7.32 -16.14
C PHE A 75 -1.97 7.52 -17.63
N GLU A 76 -3.24 7.62 -17.97
CA GLU A 76 -3.68 7.95 -19.34
C GLU A 76 -3.18 9.36 -19.74
N SER A 77 -3.19 10.33 -18.84
CA SER A 77 -2.67 11.69 -19.10
C SER A 77 -1.16 11.74 -19.31
N LEU A 78 -0.42 10.74 -18.84
CA LEU A 78 1.01 10.56 -19.12
C LEU A 78 1.28 9.86 -20.46
N GLY A 79 0.24 9.44 -21.19
CA GLY A 79 0.34 8.66 -22.42
C GLY A 79 0.51 7.14 -22.20
N LEU A 80 0.24 6.65 -21.00
CA LEU A 80 0.44 5.24 -20.63
C LEU A 80 -0.86 4.40 -20.70
N GLY A 81 -1.94 4.92 -21.30
CA GLY A 81 -3.23 4.22 -21.37
C GLY A 81 -3.14 2.83 -22.03
N ASP A 82 -2.39 2.70 -23.11
CA ASP A 82 -2.22 1.45 -23.86
C ASP A 82 -1.34 0.41 -23.11
N GLU A 83 -0.57 0.86 -22.13
CA GLU A 83 0.23 0.00 -21.25
C GLU A 83 -0.61 -0.66 -20.14
N LEU A 84 -1.80 -0.14 -19.86
CA LEU A 84 -2.63 -0.62 -18.76
C LEU A 84 -3.31 -1.93 -19.12
N VAL A 85 -3.10 -2.95 -18.30
CA VAL A 85 -3.69 -4.28 -18.44
C VAL A 85 -4.54 -4.65 -17.22
N THR A 86 -5.48 -5.57 -17.46
CA THR A 86 -6.41 -6.09 -16.46
C THR A 86 -6.10 -7.54 -16.12
N PRO A 87 -6.46 -8.03 -14.92
CA PRO A 87 -6.28 -9.42 -14.56
C PRO A 87 -7.20 -10.36 -15.37
N SER A 88 -6.84 -11.64 -15.39
CA SER A 88 -7.56 -12.71 -16.11
C SER A 88 -8.99 -12.95 -15.60
N GLY A 89 -9.32 -12.52 -14.38
CA GLY A 89 -10.58 -12.84 -13.74
C GLY A 89 -10.60 -14.18 -12.99
N LEU A 90 -9.50 -14.92 -12.97
CA LEU A 90 -9.37 -16.11 -12.15
C LEU A 90 -9.55 -15.76 -10.65
N PRO A 91 -10.20 -16.63 -9.85
CA PRO A 91 -10.45 -16.37 -8.46
C PRO A 91 -9.15 -16.32 -7.66
N SER A 92 -9.12 -15.51 -6.61
CA SER A 92 -8.18 -15.67 -5.50
C SER A 92 -8.73 -16.65 -4.48
N THR A 93 -7.84 -17.32 -3.77
CA THR A 93 -8.16 -18.33 -2.78
C THR A 93 -7.50 -18.01 -1.44
N ILE A 94 -7.92 -18.72 -0.41
CA ILE A 94 -7.34 -18.67 0.92
C ILE A 94 -7.08 -20.09 1.40
N PHE A 95 -5.92 -20.31 2.02
CA PHE A 95 -5.60 -21.51 2.76
C PHE A 95 -5.86 -21.27 4.25
N ALA A 96 -6.86 -21.94 4.78
CA ALA A 96 -7.22 -21.91 6.19
C ALA A 96 -7.81 -23.27 6.59
N ALA A 97 -7.73 -23.64 7.87
CA ALA A 97 -8.20 -24.93 8.38
C ALA A 97 -7.66 -26.14 7.59
N GLY A 98 -6.44 -26.04 7.04
CA GLY A 98 -5.78 -27.13 6.29
C GLY A 98 -6.23 -27.30 4.84
N GLU A 99 -7.10 -26.42 4.30
CA GLU A 99 -7.63 -26.52 2.94
C GLU A 99 -7.56 -25.19 2.17
N VAL A 100 -7.40 -25.30 0.84
CA VAL A 100 -7.53 -24.15 -0.07
C VAL A 100 -8.98 -23.98 -0.49
N ARG A 101 -9.54 -22.79 -0.26
CA ARG A 101 -10.93 -22.45 -0.58
C ARG A 101 -11.01 -21.10 -1.31
N SER A 102 -12.12 -20.89 -2.00
CA SER A 102 -12.39 -19.58 -2.64
C SER A 102 -12.51 -18.49 -1.58
N MET A 103 -12.02 -17.30 -1.91
CA MET A 103 -12.21 -16.12 -1.07
C MET A 103 -13.70 -15.82 -0.88
N PRO A 104 -14.18 -15.65 0.37
CA PRO A 104 -15.57 -15.29 0.63
C PRO A 104 -15.87 -13.88 0.09
N ARG A 105 -17.07 -13.71 -0.49
CA ARG A 105 -17.51 -12.44 -1.08
C ARG A 105 -18.37 -11.60 -0.13
N THR A 106 -18.82 -12.20 0.95
CA THR A 106 -19.73 -11.59 1.96
C THR A 106 -18.94 -10.93 3.10
N THR A 107 -17.76 -10.38 2.80
CA THR A 107 -16.90 -9.77 3.81
C THR A 107 -16.42 -8.37 3.41
N VAL A 108 -16.14 -7.54 4.40
CA VAL A 108 -15.47 -6.25 4.27
C VAL A 108 -14.08 -6.37 4.86
N MET A 109 -13.05 -6.51 4.02
CA MET A 109 -11.66 -6.77 4.44
C MET A 109 -11.55 -7.94 5.43
N GLY A 110 -12.32 -9.01 5.17
CA GLY A 110 -12.36 -10.21 6.02
C GLY A 110 -13.37 -10.17 7.16
N VAL A 111 -13.94 -9.02 7.50
CA VAL A 111 -15.03 -8.91 8.48
C VAL A 111 -16.34 -9.37 7.83
N PRO A 112 -16.94 -10.49 8.28
CA PRO A 112 -18.12 -11.06 7.63
C PRO A 112 -19.41 -10.33 7.99
N ALA A 113 -20.35 -10.30 7.04
CA ALA A 113 -21.72 -9.86 7.27
C ALA A 113 -22.64 -10.97 7.80
N SER A 114 -22.30 -12.22 7.51
CA SER A 114 -23.00 -13.44 7.96
C SER A 114 -22.05 -14.63 7.85
N SER A 115 -22.47 -15.80 8.34
CA SER A 115 -21.70 -17.04 8.18
C SER A 115 -21.85 -17.68 6.80
N GLU A 116 -22.65 -17.12 5.90
CA GLU A 116 -22.90 -17.68 4.57
C GLU A 116 -21.61 -17.79 3.76
N GLY A 117 -21.30 -19.00 3.30
CA GLY A 117 -20.11 -19.31 2.51
C GLY A 117 -18.80 -19.38 3.30
N LEU A 118 -18.87 -19.37 4.65
CA LEU A 118 -17.69 -19.49 5.52
C LEU A 118 -17.48 -20.91 6.07
N GLN A 119 -18.43 -21.83 5.80
CA GLN A 119 -18.33 -23.23 6.23
C GLN A 119 -17.05 -23.89 5.69
N GLY A 120 -16.30 -24.51 6.58
CA GLY A 120 -15.01 -25.13 6.30
C GLY A 120 -13.81 -24.17 6.24
N LEU A 121 -14.04 -22.84 6.23
CA LEU A 121 -13.03 -21.85 6.58
C LEU A 121 -13.02 -21.57 8.08
N LEU A 122 -14.21 -21.63 8.68
CA LEU A 122 -14.46 -21.42 10.12
C LEU A 122 -15.21 -22.61 10.68
N SER A 123 -15.07 -22.84 11.98
CA SER A 123 -15.82 -23.84 12.73
C SER A 123 -17.32 -23.49 12.79
N ASP A 124 -18.17 -24.52 13.02
CA ASP A 124 -19.61 -24.32 13.19
C ASP A 124 -19.93 -23.39 14.38
N ASP A 125 -19.16 -23.46 15.46
CA ASP A 125 -19.29 -22.59 16.63
C ASP A 125 -19.00 -21.11 16.28
N THR A 126 -17.96 -20.87 15.49
CA THR A 126 -17.64 -19.51 15.00
C THR A 126 -18.70 -19.01 14.04
N CYS A 127 -19.21 -19.84 13.13
CA CYS A 127 -20.32 -19.49 12.25
C CYS A 127 -21.58 -19.12 13.06
N ALA A 128 -21.96 -19.91 14.07
CA ALA A 128 -23.09 -19.60 14.95
C ALA A 128 -22.90 -18.28 15.72
N ARG A 129 -21.66 -17.99 16.16
CA ARG A 129 -21.32 -16.72 16.83
C ARG A 129 -21.47 -15.51 15.90
N ILE A 130 -21.05 -15.65 14.63
CA ILE A 130 -21.22 -14.59 13.60
C ILE A 130 -22.70 -14.28 13.41
N ASP A 131 -23.55 -15.32 13.26
CA ASP A 131 -24.99 -15.13 13.03
C ASP A 131 -25.70 -14.55 14.25
N ALA A 132 -25.24 -14.90 15.47
CA ALA A 132 -25.76 -14.34 16.71
C ALA A 132 -25.32 -12.88 16.95
N GLU A 133 -24.21 -12.44 16.41
CA GLU A 133 -23.65 -11.09 16.62
C GLU A 133 -24.55 -10.00 16.05
N GLY A 134 -25.23 -10.27 14.96
CA GLY A 134 -26.18 -9.35 14.33
C GLY A 134 -27.56 -9.28 15.02
N ASP A 135 -27.86 -10.22 15.95
CA ASP A 135 -29.12 -10.30 16.64
C ASP A 135 -29.01 -9.71 18.07
N PRO A 136 -29.63 -8.53 18.35
CA PRO A 136 -29.53 -7.86 19.63
C PRO A 136 -30.22 -8.64 20.78
N GLU A 137 -31.04 -9.66 20.49
CA GLU A 137 -31.62 -10.55 21.51
C GLU A 137 -30.59 -11.60 21.96
N GLN A 138 -29.65 -11.98 21.12
CA GLN A 138 -28.62 -12.99 21.41
C GLN A 138 -27.30 -12.38 21.84
N THR A 139 -26.93 -11.23 21.28
CA THR A 139 -25.67 -10.56 21.58
C THR A 139 -25.90 -9.07 21.85
N ALA A 140 -25.39 -8.57 22.98
CA ALA A 140 -25.49 -7.16 23.31
C ALA A 140 -24.87 -6.28 22.21
N PRO A 141 -25.52 -5.17 21.81
CA PRO A 141 -24.97 -4.23 20.84
C PRO A 141 -23.55 -3.79 21.20
N LEU A 142 -22.73 -3.54 20.20
CA LEU A 142 -21.41 -2.98 20.38
C LEU A 142 -21.53 -1.55 20.95
N HIS A 143 -20.81 -1.27 22.04
CA HIS A 143 -20.66 0.09 22.50
C HIS A 143 -19.69 0.83 21.56
N TRP A 144 -20.21 1.79 20.81
CA TRP A 144 -19.46 2.60 19.85
C TRP A 144 -19.81 4.07 20.03
N VAL A 145 -18.78 4.91 20.09
CA VAL A 145 -18.95 6.37 20.12
C VAL A 145 -18.47 6.93 18.78
N HIS A 146 -19.19 7.92 18.28
CA HIS A 146 -18.82 8.55 17.00
C HIS A 146 -17.38 9.10 17.06
N GLY A 147 -16.57 8.70 16.12
CA GLY A 147 -15.17 9.05 16.05
C GLY A 147 -14.21 8.07 16.75
N ASP A 148 -14.71 7.03 17.43
CA ASP A 148 -13.87 6.00 18.03
C ASP A 148 -12.94 5.37 16.98
N ASP A 149 -11.70 5.12 17.39
CA ASP A 149 -10.78 4.24 16.68
C ASP A 149 -10.27 3.17 17.65
N VAL A 150 -10.25 1.93 17.19
CA VAL A 150 -9.92 0.77 18.02
C VAL A 150 -9.02 -0.19 17.26
N ASN A 151 -8.34 -1.07 17.98
CA ASN A 151 -7.58 -2.16 17.38
C ASN A 151 -8.52 -3.12 16.66
N LEU A 152 -8.29 -3.34 15.37
CA LEU A 152 -9.18 -4.12 14.50
C LEU A 152 -9.22 -5.60 14.90
N GLY A 153 -8.06 -6.22 15.16
CA GLY A 153 -7.99 -7.62 15.56
C GLY A 153 -8.73 -7.88 16.86
N GLN A 154 -8.50 -7.05 17.89
CA GLN A 154 -9.17 -7.15 19.18
C GLN A 154 -10.68 -6.95 19.07
N LEU A 155 -11.13 -5.98 18.25
CA LEU A 155 -12.55 -5.76 18.02
C LEU A 155 -13.20 -6.99 17.37
N VAL A 156 -12.61 -7.50 16.28
CA VAL A 156 -13.14 -8.69 15.59
C VAL A 156 -13.11 -9.93 16.48
N GLU A 157 -12.00 -10.17 17.19
CA GLU A 157 -11.89 -11.30 18.11
C GLU A 157 -12.97 -11.26 19.20
N SER A 158 -13.16 -10.09 19.84
CA SER A 158 -14.14 -9.92 20.91
C SER A 158 -15.58 -10.19 20.44
N ARG A 159 -15.90 -9.88 19.21
CA ARG A 159 -17.25 -10.00 18.63
C ARG A 159 -17.46 -11.32 17.90
N LEU A 160 -16.54 -11.70 17.02
CA LEU A 160 -16.73 -12.79 16.06
C LEU A 160 -15.83 -14.01 16.34
N GLY A 161 -14.82 -13.86 17.18
CA GLY A 161 -13.89 -14.92 17.55
C GLY A 161 -12.55 -14.85 16.83
N ARG A 162 -11.54 -15.51 17.41
CA ARG A 162 -10.15 -15.51 16.93
C ARG A 162 -10.01 -16.13 15.54
N GLU A 163 -10.77 -17.15 15.23
CA GLU A 163 -10.76 -17.80 13.92
C GLU A 163 -11.06 -16.83 12.77
N VAL A 164 -11.98 -15.87 12.97
CA VAL A 164 -12.27 -14.82 11.96
C VAL A 164 -11.06 -13.92 11.76
N VAL A 165 -10.35 -13.57 12.83
CA VAL A 165 -9.13 -12.77 12.75
C VAL A 165 -8.05 -13.51 11.97
N ASP A 166 -7.77 -14.76 12.31
CA ASP A 166 -6.65 -15.53 11.78
C ASP A 166 -6.90 -16.05 10.36
N HIS A 167 -8.15 -16.46 10.07
CA HIS A 167 -8.49 -17.06 8.79
C HIS A 167 -8.97 -16.07 7.73
N LEU A 168 -9.52 -14.91 8.11
CA LEU A 168 -10.11 -13.98 7.16
C LEU A 168 -9.46 -12.59 7.18
N VAL A 169 -9.41 -11.92 8.35
CA VAL A 169 -9.01 -10.52 8.44
C VAL A 169 -7.50 -10.35 8.27
N SER A 170 -6.70 -11.09 9.05
CA SER A 170 -5.23 -11.00 8.99
C SER A 170 -4.65 -11.41 7.64
N PRO A 171 -5.11 -12.44 6.92
CA PRO A 171 -4.61 -12.75 5.58
C PRO A 171 -4.83 -11.64 4.57
N LEU A 172 -6.00 -11.00 4.57
CA LEU A 172 -6.32 -9.90 3.66
C LEU A 172 -5.50 -8.64 3.97
N LEU A 173 -5.43 -8.25 5.24
CA LEU A 173 -4.66 -7.08 5.66
C LEU A 173 -3.16 -7.32 5.58
N GLY A 174 -2.70 -8.55 5.85
CA GLY A 174 -1.31 -8.96 5.70
C GLY A 174 -0.79 -8.79 4.29
N GLY A 175 -1.63 -8.98 3.28
CA GLY A 175 -1.32 -8.72 1.88
C GLY A 175 -1.12 -7.22 1.56
N VAL A 176 -1.74 -6.32 2.33
CA VAL A 176 -1.69 -4.87 2.12
C VAL A 176 -0.65 -4.20 3.04
N TYR A 177 -0.66 -4.55 4.33
CA TYR A 177 0.10 -3.83 5.36
C TYR A 177 1.31 -4.62 5.89
N SER A 178 1.46 -5.90 5.55
CA SER A 178 2.43 -6.82 6.16
C SER A 178 2.33 -6.85 7.70
N CYS A 179 1.12 -6.73 8.22
CA CYS A 179 0.75 -6.73 9.64
C CYS A 179 -0.31 -7.79 9.89
N LEU A 180 -0.45 -8.23 11.12
CA LEU A 180 -1.67 -8.92 11.57
C LEU A 180 -2.76 -7.87 11.84
N ALA A 181 -4.01 -8.30 11.93
CA ALA A 181 -5.11 -7.41 12.30
C ALA A 181 -4.91 -6.78 13.69
N ASP A 182 -4.22 -7.49 14.58
CA ASP A 182 -3.86 -7.04 15.94
C ASP A 182 -2.86 -5.88 15.97
N ASP A 183 -2.21 -5.58 14.85
CA ASP A 183 -1.27 -4.47 14.72
C ASP A 183 -1.91 -3.20 14.16
N LEU A 184 -3.20 -3.24 13.82
CA LEU A 184 -3.83 -2.25 12.95
C LEU A 184 -5.04 -1.58 13.60
N GLY A 185 -5.19 -0.27 13.33
CA GLY A 185 -6.37 0.50 13.68
C GLY A 185 -7.50 0.33 12.67
N LEU A 186 -8.73 0.22 13.15
CA LEU A 186 -9.91 0.03 12.31
C LEU A 186 -10.11 1.18 11.34
N ARG A 187 -10.06 2.42 11.84
CA ARG A 187 -10.42 3.62 11.06
C ARG A 187 -9.45 3.89 9.92
N ALA A 188 -8.18 3.61 10.13
CA ALA A 188 -7.15 3.83 9.12
C ALA A 188 -7.10 2.71 8.06
N THR A 189 -7.51 1.47 8.39
CA THR A 189 -7.38 0.31 7.50
C THR A 189 -8.69 -0.12 6.86
N VAL A 190 -9.82 0.06 7.55
CA VAL A 190 -11.18 -0.26 7.04
C VAL A 190 -12.12 0.91 7.29
N PRO A 191 -11.84 2.11 6.70
CA PRO A 191 -12.57 3.34 7.01
C PRO A 191 -14.08 3.24 6.76
N GLN A 192 -14.51 2.55 5.71
CA GLN A 192 -15.93 2.36 5.42
C GLN A 192 -16.69 1.64 6.55
N LEU A 193 -16.04 0.69 7.24
CA LEU A 193 -16.66 0.01 8.37
C LEU A 193 -16.78 0.95 9.57
N ALA A 194 -15.73 1.71 9.88
CA ALA A 194 -15.75 2.69 10.97
C ALA A 194 -16.80 3.80 10.74
N GLU A 195 -16.87 4.34 9.52
CA GLU A 195 -17.87 5.34 9.12
C GLU A 195 -19.31 4.79 9.22
N THR A 196 -19.49 3.50 8.91
CA THR A 196 -20.80 2.86 9.03
C THR A 196 -21.21 2.67 10.49
N LEU A 197 -20.27 2.29 11.38
CA LEU A 197 -20.50 2.22 12.83
C LEU A 197 -20.86 3.61 13.39
N ASP A 198 -20.18 4.66 12.96
CA ASP A 198 -20.51 6.04 13.29
C ASP A 198 -21.94 6.41 12.87
N ALA A 199 -22.31 6.05 11.64
CA ALA A 199 -23.64 6.36 11.11
C ALA A 199 -24.75 5.62 11.87
N MET A 200 -24.54 4.36 12.24
CA MET A 200 -25.49 3.58 13.07
C MET A 200 -25.67 4.21 14.44
N THR A 201 -24.59 4.62 15.09
CA THR A 201 -24.63 5.29 16.39
C THR A 201 -25.37 6.64 16.30
N ALA A 202 -25.11 7.43 15.27
CA ALA A 202 -25.70 8.74 15.08
C ALA A 202 -27.24 8.71 14.99
N VAL A 203 -27.81 7.62 14.49
CA VAL A 203 -29.29 7.45 14.38
C VAL A 203 -29.88 6.62 15.52
N GLY A 204 -29.06 6.22 16.50
CA GLY A 204 -29.50 5.47 17.68
C GLY A 204 -29.89 4.01 17.40
N GLU A 205 -29.36 3.42 16.35
CA GLU A 205 -29.59 2.01 16.03
C GLU A 205 -28.66 1.11 16.85
N PRO A 206 -29.07 -0.17 17.10
CA PRO A 206 -28.16 -1.16 17.66
C PRO A 206 -26.94 -1.34 16.76
N VAL A 207 -25.74 -1.21 17.32
CA VAL A 207 -24.49 -1.31 16.58
C VAL A 207 -23.96 -2.74 16.66
N SER A 208 -23.63 -3.34 15.49
CA SER A 208 -22.94 -4.61 15.39
C SER A 208 -22.00 -4.64 14.20
N LEU A 209 -20.94 -5.49 14.26
CA LEU A 209 -19.96 -5.58 13.16
C LEU A 209 -20.58 -6.21 11.91
N THR A 210 -21.38 -7.26 12.07
CA THR A 210 -22.02 -7.95 10.95
C THR A 210 -23.03 -7.05 10.24
N ALA A 211 -23.86 -6.29 10.98
CA ALA A 211 -24.78 -5.33 10.38
C ALA A 211 -24.04 -4.17 9.69
N ALA A 212 -22.95 -3.68 10.27
CA ALA A 212 -22.11 -2.66 9.63
C ALA A 212 -21.47 -3.20 8.34
N ALA A 213 -20.93 -4.43 8.36
CA ALA A 213 -20.38 -5.08 7.17
C ALA A 213 -21.44 -5.26 6.09
N GLN A 214 -22.65 -5.71 6.44
CA GLN A 214 -23.76 -5.85 5.49
C GLN A 214 -24.10 -4.50 4.83
N ARG A 215 -24.20 -3.42 5.59
CA ARG A 215 -24.47 -2.08 5.02
C ARG A 215 -23.40 -1.62 4.04
N VAL A 216 -22.13 -1.87 4.35
CA VAL A 216 -21.03 -1.55 3.42
C VAL A 216 -21.17 -2.35 2.12
N LEU A 217 -21.53 -3.64 2.21
CA LEU A 217 -21.75 -4.50 1.03
C LEU A 217 -22.95 -4.02 0.21
N ASP A 218 -24.07 -3.68 0.86
CA ASP A 218 -25.27 -3.14 0.20
C ASP A 218 -24.98 -1.82 -0.52
N GLN A 219 -24.25 -0.91 0.12
CA GLN A 219 -23.82 0.34 -0.49
C GLN A 219 -22.94 0.11 -1.73
N ARG A 220 -22.02 -0.84 -1.66
CA ARG A 220 -21.16 -1.22 -2.81
C ARG A 220 -21.99 -1.83 -3.94
N ALA A 221 -22.96 -2.69 -3.62
CA ALA A 221 -23.87 -3.28 -4.59
C ALA A 221 -24.71 -2.19 -5.29
N ALA A 222 -25.36 -1.32 -4.52
CA ALA A 222 -26.16 -0.22 -5.05
C ALA A 222 -25.34 0.76 -5.92
N ALA A 223 -24.12 1.11 -5.50
CA ALA A 223 -23.23 1.95 -6.28
C ALA A 223 -22.81 1.28 -7.60
N ASN A 224 -22.57 -0.04 -7.58
CA ASN A 224 -22.26 -0.79 -8.79
C ASN A 224 -23.47 -0.88 -9.75
N GLU A 225 -24.67 -1.14 -9.23
CA GLU A 225 -25.92 -1.14 -10.02
C GLU A 225 -26.18 0.22 -10.66
N ALA A 226 -26.07 1.30 -9.91
CA ALA A 226 -26.24 2.66 -10.43
C ALA A 226 -25.23 2.97 -11.56
N ARG A 227 -23.99 2.53 -11.40
CA ARG A 227 -22.96 2.69 -12.41
C ARG A 227 -23.27 1.89 -13.68
N LEU A 228 -23.69 0.63 -13.55
CA LEU A 228 -24.09 -0.20 -14.69
C LEU A 228 -25.33 0.38 -15.41
N ALA A 229 -26.30 0.88 -14.65
CA ALA A 229 -27.47 1.54 -15.20
C ALA A 229 -27.13 2.83 -15.98
N SER A 230 -26.02 3.51 -15.65
CA SER A 230 -25.52 4.65 -16.42
C SER A 230 -24.77 4.26 -17.71
N GLY A 231 -24.68 2.97 -18.02
CA GLY A 231 -23.95 2.45 -19.19
C GLY A 231 -22.42 2.36 -18.98
N ALA A 232 -21.92 2.58 -17.77
CA ALA A 232 -20.51 2.45 -17.49
C ALA A 232 -20.09 0.96 -17.39
N VAL A 233 -18.96 0.64 -17.99
CA VAL A 233 -18.35 -0.71 -17.86
C VAL A 233 -17.85 -0.93 -16.43
N SER A 234 -17.96 -2.15 -15.94
CA SER A 234 -17.39 -2.52 -14.63
C SER A 234 -15.88 -2.27 -14.62
N ALA A 235 -15.43 -1.41 -13.71
CA ALA A 235 -14.00 -1.22 -13.56
C ALA A 235 -13.37 -2.50 -12.96
N PRO A 236 -12.23 -2.95 -13.47
CA PRO A 236 -11.52 -4.09 -12.88
C PRO A 236 -11.07 -3.74 -11.45
N ILE A 237 -11.00 -4.74 -10.58
CA ILE A 237 -10.52 -4.54 -9.19
C ILE A 237 -9.07 -4.07 -9.19
N PHE A 238 -8.25 -4.66 -10.07
CA PHE A 238 -6.84 -4.34 -10.21
C PHE A 238 -6.49 -3.97 -11.65
N ARG A 239 -5.46 -3.15 -11.79
CA ARG A 239 -4.74 -2.90 -13.03
C ARG A 239 -3.24 -2.90 -12.77
N THR A 240 -2.46 -3.16 -13.83
CA THR A 240 -1.00 -3.02 -13.83
C THR A 240 -0.52 -2.54 -15.20
N PHE A 241 0.78 -2.39 -15.37
CA PHE A 241 1.40 -2.03 -16.64
C PHE A 241 1.95 -3.28 -17.33
N ARG A 242 1.77 -3.38 -18.64
CA ARG A 242 2.23 -4.52 -19.45
C ARG A 242 3.73 -4.80 -19.29
N ASN A 243 4.53 -3.74 -19.26
CA ASN A 243 5.98 -3.78 -19.10
C ASN A 243 6.44 -3.48 -17.66
N GLY A 244 5.52 -3.58 -16.70
CA GLY A 244 5.76 -3.25 -15.30
C GLY A 244 5.73 -1.76 -15.00
N TYR A 245 5.85 -1.42 -13.72
CA TYR A 245 5.86 -0.02 -13.26
C TYR A 245 7.07 0.78 -13.78
N ARG A 246 8.04 0.11 -14.42
CA ARG A 246 9.14 0.79 -15.11
C ARG A 246 8.62 1.81 -16.10
N SER A 247 7.59 1.49 -16.89
CA SER A 247 6.96 2.43 -17.82
C SER A 247 6.49 3.70 -17.11
N LEU A 248 5.97 3.61 -15.89
CA LEU A 248 5.49 4.76 -15.13
C LEU A 248 6.64 5.63 -14.62
N TYR A 249 7.62 5.03 -13.89
CA TYR A 249 8.65 5.87 -13.29
C TYR A 249 9.62 6.43 -14.32
N ASP A 250 9.90 5.75 -15.42
CA ASP A 250 10.71 6.29 -16.52
C ASP A 250 9.98 7.47 -17.21
N THR A 251 8.68 7.34 -17.49
CA THR A 251 7.87 8.43 -18.06
C THR A 251 7.80 9.65 -17.12
N LEU A 252 7.69 9.43 -15.82
CA LEU A 252 7.70 10.53 -14.84
C LEU A 252 9.04 11.25 -14.84
N VAL A 253 10.16 10.55 -14.88
CA VAL A 253 11.51 11.13 -14.97
C VAL A 253 11.66 11.89 -16.28
N GLU A 254 11.29 11.31 -17.42
CA GLU A 254 11.38 11.96 -18.72
C GLU A 254 10.57 13.27 -18.77
N GLN A 255 9.31 13.25 -18.32
CA GLN A 255 8.43 14.41 -18.39
C GLN A 255 8.72 15.47 -17.32
N ALA A 256 9.18 15.09 -16.13
CA ALA A 256 9.60 16.04 -15.10
C ALA A 256 10.98 16.63 -15.37
N ALA A 257 11.85 15.87 -16.03
CA ALA A 257 13.25 16.21 -16.30
C ALA A 257 13.97 16.81 -15.07
N PRO A 258 13.97 16.10 -13.90
CA PRO A 258 14.65 16.59 -12.72
C PRO A 258 16.16 16.36 -12.82
N GLU A 259 16.93 17.09 -12.03
CA GLU A 259 18.30 16.70 -11.71
C GLU A 259 18.22 15.53 -10.70
N LEU A 260 18.79 14.38 -11.05
CA LEU A 260 18.80 13.19 -10.21
C LEU A 260 20.12 13.08 -9.44
N GLU A 261 20.05 13.12 -8.12
CA GLU A 261 21.15 12.88 -7.18
C GLU A 261 20.88 11.52 -6.50
N LEU A 262 21.28 10.44 -7.17
CA LEU A 262 21.11 9.05 -6.71
C LEU A 262 22.38 8.56 -6.00
N GLY A 263 22.22 7.63 -5.06
CA GLY A 263 23.30 7.15 -4.18
C GLY A 263 23.68 8.15 -3.08
N VAL A 264 22.86 9.19 -2.88
CA VAL A 264 23.07 10.27 -1.91
C VAL A 264 21.79 10.54 -1.15
N GLY A 265 21.82 10.53 0.17
CA GLY A 265 20.67 10.84 1.03
C GLY A 265 20.60 12.30 1.42
N VAL A 266 19.40 12.78 1.78
CA VAL A 266 19.26 14.03 2.56
C VAL A 266 19.46 13.69 4.03
N GLU A 267 20.36 14.40 4.71
CA GLU A 267 20.66 14.18 6.13
C GLU A 267 20.05 15.24 7.04
N LYS A 268 19.93 16.48 6.53
CA LYS A 268 19.46 17.59 7.35
C LYS A 268 18.78 18.66 6.51
N ILE A 269 17.76 19.29 7.09
CA ILE A 269 17.11 20.49 6.56
C ILE A 269 17.11 21.54 7.66
N ALA A 270 17.54 22.75 7.31
CA ALA A 270 17.57 23.87 8.23
C ALA A 270 17.16 25.18 7.52
N GLU A 271 16.75 26.18 8.28
CA GLU A 271 16.57 27.53 7.73
C GLU A 271 17.90 28.04 7.16
N ALA A 272 17.87 28.57 5.93
CA ALA A 272 19.08 29.06 5.30
C ALA A 272 19.67 30.25 6.05
N ALA A 273 20.99 30.25 6.25
CA ALA A 273 21.70 31.31 6.94
C ALA A 273 21.47 32.68 6.25
N GLY A 274 21.04 33.66 7.02
CA GLY A 274 20.75 35.03 6.54
C GLY A 274 19.44 35.18 5.75
N ALA A 275 18.60 34.14 5.69
CA ALA A 275 17.31 34.11 4.99
C ALA A 275 16.13 33.86 5.95
N SER A 276 16.29 34.15 7.22
CA SER A 276 15.27 33.90 8.25
C SER A 276 13.92 34.51 7.85
N GLY A 277 12.87 33.69 7.80
CA GLY A 277 11.53 34.08 7.38
C GLY A 277 11.30 34.19 5.87
N SER A 278 12.30 33.85 5.02
CA SER A 278 12.16 33.86 3.55
C SER A 278 11.62 32.55 3.00
N GLY A 279 11.48 31.50 3.81
CA GLY A 279 11.12 30.16 3.36
C GLY A 279 12.29 29.33 2.80
N VAL A 280 13.42 29.95 2.47
CA VAL A 280 14.60 29.27 1.89
C VAL A 280 15.25 28.32 2.89
N LYS A 281 15.60 27.12 2.45
CA LYS A 281 16.19 26.05 3.26
C LYS A 281 17.58 25.69 2.77
N ASP A 282 18.47 25.33 3.68
CA ASP A 282 19.72 24.66 3.41
C ASP A 282 19.49 23.13 3.62
N VAL A 283 19.65 22.36 2.54
CA VAL A 283 19.47 20.92 2.49
C VAL A 283 20.84 20.25 2.43
N THR A 284 21.26 19.63 3.53
CA THR A 284 22.55 18.95 3.63
C THR A 284 22.41 17.51 3.12
N LEU A 285 23.30 17.10 2.24
CA LEU A 285 23.37 15.76 1.65
C LEU A 285 24.40 14.89 2.41
N SER A 286 24.26 13.57 2.29
CA SER A 286 25.15 12.59 2.94
C SER A 286 26.60 12.62 2.46
N ASP A 287 26.88 13.26 1.34
CA ASP A 287 28.25 13.51 0.83
C ASP A 287 28.83 14.86 1.31
N GLY A 288 28.12 15.58 2.18
CA GLY A 288 28.55 16.86 2.76
C GLY A 288 28.21 18.09 1.90
N ARG A 289 27.66 17.94 0.70
CA ARG A 289 27.17 19.09 -0.09
C ARG A 289 25.94 19.69 0.56
N VAL A 290 25.77 21.00 0.38
CA VAL A 290 24.56 21.73 0.81
C VAL A 290 23.87 22.32 -0.41
N LEU A 291 22.62 21.97 -0.60
CA LEU A 291 21.76 22.55 -1.62
C LEU A 291 20.91 23.65 -0.99
N ARG A 292 20.94 24.83 -1.57
CA ARG A 292 20.05 25.91 -1.20
C ARG A 292 18.75 25.76 -1.97
N ALA A 293 17.63 25.62 -1.28
CA ALA A 293 16.32 25.35 -1.86
C ALA A 293 15.31 26.41 -1.47
N ASP A 294 14.53 26.89 -2.43
CA ASP A 294 13.39 27.77 -2.19
C ASP A 294 12.22 26.99 -1.58
N ALA A 295 12.14 25.68 -1.85
CA ALA A 295 11.18 24.79 -1.22
C ALA A 295 11.67 23.34 -1.18
N VAL A 296 11.07 22.51 -0.30
CA VAL A 296 11.40 21.10 -0.10
C VAL A 296 10.14 20.26 -0.07
N VAL A 297 10.15 19.14 -0.81
CA VAL A 297 9.15 18.08 -0.69
C VAL A 297 9.81 16.84 -0.10
N LEU A 298 9.31 16.36 1.04
CA LEU A 298 9.75 15.15 1.71
C LEU A 298 8.89 13.97 1.24
N ALA A 299 9.48 13.08 0.45
CA ALA A 299 8.84 11.88 -0.09
C ALA A 299 9.53 10.59 0.38
N ALA A 300 10.16 10.66 1.55
CA ALA A 300 10.90 9.57 2.19
C ALA A 300 10.00 8.74 3.13
N PRO A 301 10.46 7.56 3.62
CA PRO A 301 9.79 6.82 4.68
C PRO A 301 9.56 7.66 5.94
N ALA A 302 8.52 7.35 6.72
CA ALA A 302 8.10 8.15 7.85
C ALA A 302 9.21 8.47 8.88
N PRO A 303 10.00 7.51 9.37
CA PRO A 303 11.08 7.81 10.32
C PRO A 303 12.14 8.75 9.74
N VAL A 304 12.46 8.63 8.45
CA VAL A 304 13.41 9.52 7.76
C VAL A 304 12.80 10.91 7.62
N THR A 305 11.53 10.99 7.20
CA THR A 305 10.80 12.26 7.10
C THR A 305 10.73 12.96 8.44
N GLY A 306 10.43 12.24 9.53
CA GLY A 306 10.44 12.79 10.89
C GLY A 306 11.82 13.36 11.25
N ALA A 307 12.89 12.59 11.04
CA ALA A 307 14.25 13.04 11.33
C ALA A 307 14.62 14.32 10.56
N LEU A 308 14.23 14.42 9.28
CA LEU A 308 14.48 15.60 8.46
C LEU A 308 13.69 16.85 8.89
N LEU A 309 12.58 16.68 9.57
CA LEU A 309 11.74 17.76 10.07
C LEU A 309 12.19 18.30 11.45
N ALA A 310 13.11 17.63 12.14
CA ALA A 310 13.45 17.92 13.55
C ALA A 310 13.78 19.38 13.84
N ASP A 311 14.54 20.06 12.96
CA ASP A 311 14.95 21.45 13.16
C ASP A 311 13.95 22.47 12.60
N VAL A 312 13.03 22.05 11.73
CA VAL A 312 12.13 22.98 11.00
C VAL A 312 10.66 22.84 11.40
N CYS A 313 10.25 21.68 11.89
CA CYS A 313 8.90 21.41 12.37
C CYS A 313 8.89 20.29 13.43
N PRO A 314 9.33 20.55 14.68
CA PRO A 314 9.48 19.53 15.72
C PRO A 314 8.21 18.74 16.01
N ASP A 315 7.03 19.39 16.02
CA ASP A 315 5.75 18.72 16.29
C ASP A 315 5.42 17.66 15.21
N ALA A 316 5.58 18.02 13.93
CA ALA A 316 5.40 17.05 12.83
C ALA A 316 6.50 16.00 12.81
N SER A 317 7.74 16.34 13.20
CA SER A 317 8.87 15.44 13.33
C SER A 317 8.56 14.29 14.30
N GLU A 318 8.07 14.58 15.49
CA GLU A 318 7.73 13.60 16.53
C GLU A 318 6.61 12.67 16.02
N ILE A 319 5.54 13.25 15.49
CA ILE A 319 4.37 12.48 15.03
C ILE A 319 4.75 11.55 13.87
N ILE A 320 5.35 12.09 12.82
CA ILE A 320 5.67 11.32 11.61
C ILE A 320 6.79 10.32 11.90
N GLY A 321 7.81 10.73 12.67
CA GLY A 321 8.92 9.87 13.07
C GLY A 321 8.50 8.66 13.91
N GLY A 322 7.37 8.78 14.63
CA GLY A 322 6.77 7.71 15.43
C GLY A 322 6.00 6.64 14.65
N VAL A 323 5.84 6.78 13.32
CA VAL A 323 5.16 5.76 12.50
C VAL A 323 6.07 4.55 12.30
N ASP A 324 5.67 3.43 12.87
CA ASP A 324 6.38 2.15 12.70
C ASP A 324 6.29 1.63 11.26
N LEU A 325 7.30 0.85 10.88
CA LEU A 325 7.39 0.25 9.55
C LEU A 325 7.50 -1.29 9.66
N ALA A 326 6.79 -2.00 8.78
CA ALA A 326 6.91 -3.43 8.58
C ALA A 326 7.95 -3.74 7.51
N SER A 327 8.78 -4.75 7.75
CA SER A 327 9.68 -5.32 6.75
C SER A 327 9.04 -6.54 6.08
N SER A 328 9.33 -6.74 4.80
CA SER A 328 8.83 -7.88 4.04
C SER A 328 9.84 -8.33 2.98
N ALA A 329 9.67 -9.55 2.48
CA ALA A 329 10.40 -10.05 1.34
C ALA A 329 9.46 -10.64 0.30
N VAL A 330 9.85 -10.53 -0.96
CA VAL A 330 9.20 -11.16 -2.10
C VAL A 330 10.19 -12.11 -2.75
N VAL A 331 9.78 -13.36 -2.92
CA VAL A 331 10.51 -14.36 -3.71
C VAL A 331 9.74 -14.54 -5.02
N ALA A 332 10.26 -13.99 -6.10
CA ALA A 332 9.71 -14.14 -7.43
C ALA A 332 10.42 -15.29 -8.14
N MET A 333 9.68 -16.28 -8.55
CA MET A 333 10.16 -17.52 -9.17
C MET A 333 9.58 -17.65 -10.58
N ARG A 334 10.45 -17.82 -11.58
CA ARG A 334 10.06 -18.17 -12.95
C ARG A 334 10.34 -19.65 -13.18
N PHE A 335 9.38 -20.34 -13.78
CA PHE A 335 9.46 -21.76 -14.11
C PHE A 335 9.26 -21.95 -15.60
N ASP A 336 9.97 -22.94 -16.20
CA ASP A 336 9.82 -23.28 -17.63
C ASP A 336 8.51 -24.03 -17.93
N THR A 337 7.77 -24.43 -16.91
CA THR A 337 6.50 -25.13 -17.02
C THR A 337 5.44 -24.53 -16.09
N GLU A 338 4.19 -24.58 -16.52
CA GLU A 338 3.01 -24.30 -15.69
C GLU A 338 2.22 -25.54 -15.33
N ALA A 339 2.67 -26.73 -15.79
CA ALA A 339 1.96 -27.98 -15.58
C ALA A 339 1.87 -28.33 -14.09
N GLY A 340 0.64 -28.41 -13.59
CA GLY A 340 0.36 -28.65 -12.18
C GLY A 340 0.16 -27.38 -11.34
N LEU A 341 0.41 -26.18 -11.88
CA LEU A 341 0.05 -24.94 -11.17
C LEU A 341 -1.47 -24.74 -11.27
N PRO A 342 -2.18 -24.53 -10.12
CA PRO A 342 -3.64 -24.39 -10.13
C PRO A 342 -4.14 -23.17 -10.92
N GLU A 343 -5.41 -23.23 -11.33
CA GLU A 343 -6.13 -22.18 -12.05
C GLU A 343 -6.69 -21.12 -11.08
N TYR A 344 -5.80 -20.50 -10.27
CA TYR A 344 -6.10 -19.41 -9.35
C TYR A 344 -5.22 -18.21 -9.67
N SER A 345 -5.67 -17.01 -9.26
CA SER A 345 -4.82 -15.81 -9.33
C SER A 345 -3.79 -15.73 -8.19
N GLY A 346 -4.01 -16.50 -7.11
CA GLY A 346 -3.13 -16.57 -5.96
C GLY A 346 -3.84 -17.17 -4.73
N ILE A 347 -3.06 -17.39 -3.67
CA ILE A 347 -3.50 -17.95 -2.39
C ILE A 347 -3.05 -17.02 -1.27
N LEU A 348 -3.97 -16.56 -0.44
CA LEU A 348 -3.67 -15.99 0.87
C LEU A 348 -3.53 -17.10 1.90
N VAL A 349 -2.69 -16.90 2.91
CA VAL A 349 -2.42 -17.92 3.93
C VAL A 349 -2.90 -17.42 5.28
N ALA A 350 -3.73 -18.21 5.96
CA ALA A 350 -4.21 -17.92 7.32
C ALA A 350 -3.04 -17.71 8.29
N ALA A 351 -3.23 -16.85 9.28
CA ALA A 351 -2.15 -16.46 10.19
C ALA A 351 -1.63 -17.63 11.05
N ASP A 352 -2.49 -18.60 11.32
CA ASP A 352 -2.22 -19.80 12.13
C ASP A 352 -1.92 -21.07 11.29
N ALA A 353 -1.76 -20.93 9.98
CA ALA A 353 -1.58 -22.06 9.06
C ALA A 353 -0.25 -22.82 9.23
N GLY A 354 0.71 -22.28 10.00
CA GLY A 354 2.02 -22.89 10.22
C GLY A 354 2.92 -22.90 8.97
N LEU A 355 2.67 -22.01 8.01
CA LEU A 355 3.49 -21.76 6.83
C LEU A 355 4.25 -20.45 6.96
N ASP A 356 5.39 -20.36 6.27
CA ASP A 356 6.25 -19.18 6.27
C ASP A 356 5.70 -18.06 5.38
N ALA A 357 5.11 -18.42 4.23
CA ALA A 357 4.54 -17.47 3.30
C ALA A 357 3.22 -16.88 3.79
N LYS A 358 3.04 -15.56 3.62
CA LYS A 358 1.75 -14.88 3.84
C LYS A 358 0.79 -15.08 2.67
N ALA A 359 1.34 -15.19 1.48
CA ALA A 359 0.57 -15.30 0.25
C ALA A 359 1.46 -15.76 -0.91
N PHE A 360 0.83 -16.39 -1.90
CA PHE A 360 1.39 -16.55 -3.24
C PHE A 360 0.50 -15.86 -4.26
N THR A 361 1.13 -15.09 -5.15
CA THR A 361 0.48 -14.58 -6.36
C THR A 361 0.96 -15.42 -7.55
N PHE A 362 0.04 -16.02 -8.27
CA PHE A 362 0.35 -16.74 -9.53
C PHE A 362 0.30 -15.73 -10.66
N SER A 363 1.37 -14.93 -10.80
CA SER A 363 1.38 -13.75 -11.68
C SER A 363 1.07 -14.11 -13.14
N SER A 364 1.56 -15.26 -13.64
CA SER A 364 1.23 -15.74 -14.98
C SER A 364 -0.24 -16.17 -15.13
N ARG A 365 -0.90 -16.62 -14.05
CA ARG A 365 -2.35 -16.90 -14.03
C ARG A 365 -3.19 -15.63 -13.88
N LYS A 366 -2.70 -14.71 -13.06
CA LYS A 366 -3.39 -13.45 -12.76
C LYS A 366 -3.35 -12.49 -13.95
N TRP A 367 -2.23 -12.40 -14.62
CA TRP A 367 -1.97 -11.46 -15.71
C TRP A 367 -1.78 -12.16 -17.04
N PRO A 368 -2.75 -12.06 -17.99
CA PRO A 368 -2.68 -12.74 -19.28
C PRO A 368 -1.37 -12.51 -20.05
N HIS A 369 -0.88 -11.26 -20.07
CA HIS A 369 0.37 -10.90 -20.76
C HIS A 369 1.63 -11.58 -20.18
N LEU A 370 1.60 -12.03 -18.93
CA LEU A 370 2.67 -12.84 -18.34
C LEU A 370 2.50 -14.32 -18.71
N GLY A 371 1.26 -14.81 -18.72
CA GLY A 371 0.96 -16.19 -19.14
C GLY A 371 1.30 -16.45 -20.60
N GLU A 372 1.09 -15.48 -21.49
CA GLU A 372 1.42 -15.55 -22.93
C GLU A 372 2.92 -15.77 -23.19
N ARG A 373 3.80 -15.50 -22.23
CA ARG A 373 5.26 -15.74 -22.34
C ARG A 373 5.65 -17.22 -22.21
N GLY A 374 4.71 -18.07 -21.76
CA GLY A 374 4.94 -19.48 -21.45
C GLY A 374 5.58 -19.69 -20.08
N GLY A 375 5.51 -20.95 -19.59
CA GLY A 375 5.93 -21.28 -18.22
C GLY A 375 5.06 -20.66 -17.14
N ALA A 376 5.60 -20.50 -15.94
CA ALA A 376 4.91 -19.88 -14.84
C ALA A 376 5.76 -18.80 -14.15
N VAL A 377 5.09 -17.75 -13.64
CA VAL A 377 5.66 -16.76 -12.73
C VAL A 377 4.84 -16.79 -11.46
N VAL A 378 5.50 -17.08 -10.34
CA VAL A 378 4.90 -17.14 -8.99
C VAL A 378 5.67 -16.25 -8.05
N ARG A 379 4.97 -15.46 -7.25
CA ARG A 379 5.56 -14.58 -6.23
C ARG A 379 5.08 -15.01 -4.85
N GLY A 380 6.02 -15.41 -3.97
CA GLY A 380 5.79 -15.63 -2.55
C GLY A 380 6.07 -14.36 -1.75
N SER A 381 5.23 -14.05 -0.76
CA SER A 381 5.38 -12.90 0.14
C SER A 381 5.62 -13.35 1.57
N PHE A 382 6.66 -12.79 2.23
CA PHE A 382 7.17 -13.21 3.55
C PHE A 382 7.37 -12.01 4.47
N GLY A 383 7.47 -12.27 5.77
CA GLY A 383 7.71 -11.26 6.80
C GLY A 383 6.47 -10.48 7.19
N ARG A 384 6.38 -10.12 8.48
CA ARG A 384 5.30 -9.32 9.07
C ARG A 384 5.89 -8.32 10.05
N PHE A 385 5.12 -7.31 10.41
CA PHE A 385 5.48 -6.41 11.50
C PHE A 385 5.80 -7.21 12.77
N GLY A 386 6.87 -6.83 13.46
CA GLY A 386 7.32 -7.53 14.67
C GLY A 386 8.02 -8.87 14.45
N ASP A 387 7.99 -9.43 13.23
CA ASP A 387 8.71 -10.66 12.89
C ASP A 387 9.46 -10.52 11.55
N GLU A 388 10.75 -10.23 11.67
CA GLU A 388 11.68 -10.12 10.54
C GLU A 388 12.54 -11.39 10.37
N SER A 389 12.25 -12.47 11.09
CA SER A 389 13.06 -13.69 11.06
C SER A 389 13.26 -14.22 9.64
N LEU A 390 12.18 -14.32 8.88
CA LEU A 390 12.18 -14.75 7.48
C LEU A 390 12.89 -13.76 6.55
N VAL A 391 12.73 -12.45 6.79
CA VAL A 391 13.38 -11.42 5.96
C VAL A 391 14.91 -11.45 6.10
N LYS A 392 15.42 -11.94 7.24
CA LYS A 392 16.86 -12.07 7.55
C LYS A 392 17.50 -13.33 6.99
N LEU A 393 16.73 -14.31 6.55
CA LEU A 393 17.26 -15.53 5.91
C LEU A 393 18.07 -15.17 4.65
N SER A 394 19.02 -16.04 4.30
CA SER A 394 19.70 -15.95 3.01
C SER A 394 18.72 -16.13 1.84
N ASP A 395 19.13 -15.76 0.63
CA ASP A 395 18.29 -15.93 -0.57
C ASP A 395 17.96 -17.41 -0.82
N ASP A 396 18.93 -18.31 -0.59
CA ASP A 396 18.74 -19.73 -0.75
C ASP A 396 17.74 -20.31 0.27
N GLU A 397 17.88 -19.94 1.55
CA GLU A 397 16.95 -20.38 2.61
C GLU A 397 15.54 -19.89 2.37
N LEU A 398 15.37 -18.61 2.03
CA LEU A 398 14.06 -18.03 1.76
C LEU A 398 13.42 -18.63 0.48
N THR A 399 14.23 -18.91 -0.54
CA THR A 399 13.78 -19.63 -1.76
C THR A 399 13.35 -21.05 -1.43
N ALA A 400 14.09 -21.75 -0.59
CA ALA A 400 13.72 -23.11 -0.16
C ALA A 400 12.41 -23.12 0.63
N ALA A 401 12.21 -22.16 1.53
CA ALA A 401 10.94 -21.98 2.26
C ALA A 401 9.77 -21.68 1.28
N ALA A 402 9.97 -20.77 0.33
CA ALA A 402 8.97 -20.44 -0.68
C ALA A 402 8.55 -21.65 -1.53
N ARG A 403 9.50 -22.48 -1.93
CA ARG A 403 9.22 -23.72 -2.69
C ARG A 403 8.52 -24.77 -1.86
N ALA A 404 8.92 -24.94 -0.61
CA ALA A 404 8.29 -25.90 0.31
C ALA A 404 6.82 -25.53 0.56
N ASP A 405 6.52 -24.26 0.83
CA ASP A 405 5.16 -23.79 1.04
C ASP A 405 4.32 -23.85 -0.23
N LEU A 406 4.87 -23.45 -1.40
CA LEU A 406 4.18 -23.54 -2.68
C LEU A 406 3.78 -24.99 -2.99
N LYS A 407 4.72 -25.93 -2.79
CA LYS A 407 4.47 -27.37 -2.96
C LYS A 407 3.40 -27.88 -1.97
N SER A 408 3.48 -27.49 -0.72
CA SER A 408 2.50 -27.88 0.30
C SER A 408 1.09 -27.42 -0.05
N LEU A 409 0.96 -26.16 -0.53
CA LEU A 409 -0.32 -25.54 -0.85
C LEU A 409 -0.95 -26.04 -2.15
N THR A 410 -0.13 -26.44 -3.13
CA THR A 410 -0.60 -26.65 -4.51
C THR A 410 -0.23 -28.01 -5.10
N GLY A 411 0.75 -28.69 -4.53
CA GLY A 411 1.38 -29.85 -5.14
C GLY A 411 2.36 -29.51 -6.28
N PHE A 412 2.48 -28.23 -6.68
CA PHE A 412 3.41 -27.80 -7.71
C PHE A 412 4.86 -27.87 -7.21
N ASP A 413 5.68 -28.69 -7.85
CA ASP A 413 7.06 -29.03 -7.39
C ASP A 413 8.10 -28.89 -8.53
N ALA A 414 7.88 -27.95 -9.45
CA ALA A 414 8.87 -27.68 -10.48
C ALA A 414 10.08 -26.92 -9.91
N GLU A 415 11.26 -27.13 -10.53
CA GLU A 415 12.43 -26.32 -10.23
C GLU A 415 12.30 -24.94 -10.89
N PRO A 416 12.52 -23.83 -10.18
CA PRO A 416 12.53 -22.53 -10.80
C PRO A 416 13.76 -22.37 -11.70
N ALA A 417 13.55 -21.85 -12.91
CA ALA A 417 14.63 -21.54 -13.84
C ALA A 417 15.33 -20.21 -13.46
N GLU A 418 14.59 -19.28 -12.86
CA GLU A 418 15.12 -18.04 -12.33
C GLU A 418 14.43 -17.70 -10.99
N VAL A 419 15.20 -17.12 -10.07
CA VAL A 419 14.69 -16.63 -8.77
C VAL A 419 15.21 -15.23 -8.52
N VAL A 420 14.34 -14.36 -8.06
CA VAL A 420 14.70 -13.02 -7.57
C VAL A 420 14.16 -12.85 -6.17
N VAL A 421 15.03 -12.61 -5.20
CA VAL A 421 14.65 -12.28 -3.82
C VAL A 421 14.78 -10.77 -3.61
N GLN A 422 13.68 -10.13 -3.29
CA GLN A 422 13.64 -8.70 -2.99
C GLN A 422 13.22 -8.48 -1.54
N ARG A 423 14.07 -7.84 -0.77
CA ARG A 423 13.76 -7.41 0.60
C ARG A 423 13.34 -5.95 0.63
N TRP A 424 12.32 -5.68 1.41
CA TRP A 424 11.75 -4.35 1.65
C TRP A 424 11.86 -4.03 3.13
N TRP A 425 13.05 -3.61 3.56
CA TRP A 425 13.30 -3.19 4.94
C TRP A 425 12.52 -1.92 5.25
N GLY A 426 11.69 -1.97 6.31
CA GLY A 426 10.79 -0.86 6.62
C GLY A 426 9.93 -0.45 5.42
N GLY A 427 9.51 -1.43 4.61
CA GLY A 427 8.86 -1.20 3.32
C GLY A 427 7.45 -0.65 3.43
N ILE A 428 6.69 -1.03 4.48
CA ILE A 428 5.26 -0.71 4.59
C ILE A 428 4.98 -0.06 5.95
N PRO A 429 4.35 1.12 5.99
CA PRO A 429 3.99 1.76 7.25
C PRO A 429 2.86 0.99 7.96
N ARG A 430 2.96 0.91 9.28
CA ARG A 430 1.93 0.38 10.16
C ARG A 430 0.89 1.46 10.44
N TYR A 431 -0.35 1.14 10.20
CA TYR A 431 -1.49 2.02 10.46
C TYR A 431 -2.16 1.62 11.78
N ASP A 432 -1.63 2.12 12.87
CA ASP A 432 -2.10 1.83 14.22
C ASP A 432 -3.38 2.62 14.57
N VAL A 433 -3.94 2.33 15.74
CA VAL A 433 -5.06 3.09 16.32
C VAL A 433 -4.70 4.57 16.42
N GLY A 434 -5.61 5.44 15.97
CA GLY A 434 -5.41 6.90 15.99
C GLY A 434 -4.51 7.43 14.86
N HIS A 435 -4.02 6.60 13.94
CA HIS A 435 -3.14 7.03 12.85
C HIS A 435 -3.70 8.23 12.07
N GLY A 436 -4.99 8.20 11.72
CA GLY A 436 -5.61 9.29 10.97
C GLY A 436 -5.61 10.63 11.72
N ASP A 437 -5.78 10.59 13.04
CA ASP A 437 -5.74 11.78 13.90
C ASP A 437 -4.32 12.33 13.99
N LEU A 438 -3.34 11.46 14.19
CA LEU A 438 -1.93 11.83 14.22
C LEU A 438 -1.51 12.50 12.91
N MET A 439 -1.92 11.97 11.77
CA MET A 439 -1.63 12.58 10.47
C MET A 439 -2.30 13.96 10.30
N ARG A 440 -3.51 14.15 10.83
CA ARG A 440 -4.16 15.47 10.83
C ARG A 440 -3.41 16.51 11.69
N PHE A 441 -2.87 16.09 12.82
CA PHE A 441 -2.03 16.95 13.65
C PHE A 441 -0.70 17.29 12.96
N ALA A 442 -0.06 16.30 12.32
CA ALA A 442 1.15 16.54 11.53
C ALA A 442 0.89 17.50 10.36
N ASP A 443 -0.23 17.34 9.64
CA ASP A 443 -0.65 18.24 8.55
C ASP A 443 -0.86 19.67 9.05
N ALA A 444 -1.50 19.84 10.21
CA ALA A 444 -1.72 21.16 10.81
C ALA A 444 -0.38 21.82 11.16
N ALA A 445 0.55 21.10 11.80
CA ALA A 445 1.87 21.62 12.14
C ALA A 445 2.68 21.97 10.88
N LEU A 446 2.69 21.11 9.85
CA LEU A 446 3.35 21.39 8.58
C LEU A 446 2.70 22.53 7.79
N GLY A 447 1.41 22.78 8.00
CA GLY A 447 0.69 23.91 7.41
C GLY A 447 1.25 25.28 7.81
N GLU A 448 1.82 25.38 9.02
CA GLU A 448 2.43 26.59 9.55
C GLU A 448 3.87 26.82 9.04
N VAL A 449 4.48 25.80 8.40
CA VAL A 449 5.85 25.89 7.89
C VAL A 449 5.84 26.17 6.39
N PRO A 450 6.26 27.36 5.94
CA PRO A 450 6.25 27.69 4.52
C PRO A 450 7.30 26.90 3.75
N CYS A 451 6.99 26.62 2.48
CA CYS A 451 7.90 26.02 1.50
C CYS A 451 8.40 24.60 1.89
N ILE A 452 7.74 23.91 2.81
CA ILE A 452 7.98 22.49 3.11
C ILE A 452 6.66 21.74 3.01
N ALA A 453 6.69 20.58 2.34
CA ALA A 453 5.61 19.62 2.35
C ALA A 453 6.17 18.20 2.54
N ALA A 454 5.37 17.32 3.14
CA ALA A 454 5.69 15.91 3.28
C ALA A 454 4.56 15.05 2.69
N ALA A 455 4.92 13.92 2.09
CA ALA A 455 3.98 12.99 1.48
C ALA A 455 4.58 11.58 1.43
N GLY A 456 3.74 10.57 1.44
CA GLY A 456 4.22 9.20 1.33
C GLY A 456 3.18 8.14 1.67
N ALA A 457 3.59 6.90 1.49
CA ALA A 457 2.75 5.76 1.81
C ALA A 457 2.29 5.69 3.28
N TRP A 458 2.93 6.42 4.16
CA TRP A 458 2.61 6.50 5.59
C TRP A 458 1.51 7.50 5.94
N HIS A 459 1.12 8.36 5.01
CA HIS A 459 0.21 9.46 5.29
C HIS A 459 -1.26 9.03 5.16
N ARG A 460 -1.75 8.82 3.92
CA ARG A 460 -3.18 8.58 3.61
C ARG A 460 -3.46 7.22 2.98
N GLY A 461 -2.51 6.32 3.00
CA GLY A 461 -2.63 4.97 2.47
C GLY A 461 -1.39 4.51 1.71
N PRO A 462 -1.04 3.22 1.80
CA PRO A 462 0.16 2.67 1.18
C PRO A 462 -0.02 2.38 -0.32
N GLY A 463 -1.26 2.43 -0.82
CA GLY A 463 -1.57 2.09 -2.21
C GLY A 463 -1.14 3.15 -3.20
N VAL A 464 -0.81 2.73 -4.42
CA VAL A 464 -0.38 3.61 -5.53
C VAL A 464 -1.31 4.83 -5.71
N PRO A 465 -2.66 4.71 -5.75
CA PRO A 465 -3.53 5.87 -5.89
C PRO A 465 -3.45 6.86 -4.72
N ALA A 466 -3.25 6.37 -3.49
CA ALA A 466 -3.11 7.22 -2.32
C ALA A 466 -1.80 8.03 -2.39
N CYS A 467 -0.69 7.36 -2.72
CA CYS A 467 0.61 8.02 -2.93
C CYS A 467 0.56 9.08 -4.05
N LEU A 468 -0.19 8.81 -5.13
CA LEU A 468 -0.40 9.80 -6.21
C LEU A 468 -1.13 11.04 -5.72
N SER A 469 -2.23 10.86 -4.99
CA SER A 469 -3.03 11.96 -4.45
C SER A 469 -2.23 12.79 -3.46
N ASP A 470 -1.46 12.13 -2.60
CA ASP A 470 -0.64 12.76 -1.59
C ASP A 470 0.52 13.57 -2.19
N ALA A 471 1.21 13.01 -3.20
CA ALA A 471 2.24 13.70 -3.97
C ALA A 471 1.73 14.97 -4.66
N LYS A 472 0.53 14.91 -5.25
CA LYS A 472 -0.13 16.06 -5.88
C LYS A 472 -0.44 17.16 -4.86
N ALA A 473 -0.93 16.79 -3.68
CA ALA A 473 -1.23 17.73 -2.59
C ALA A 473 0.04 18.41 -2.07
N ALA A 474 1.13 17.65 -1.86
CA ALA A 474 2.41 18.20 -1.43
C ALA A 474 3.01 19.19 -2.45
N ALA A 475 2.99 18.83 -3.74
CA ALA A 475 3.43 19.73 -4.78
C ALA A 475 2.59 21.02 -4.86
N ALA A 476 1.26 20.90 -4.72
CA ALA A 476 0.36 22.04 -4.74
C ALA A 476 0.60 23.00 -3.58
N LYS A 477 0.85 22.47 -2.35
CA LYS A 477 1.22 23.28 -1.18
C LYS A 477 2.49 24.09 -1.46
N VAL A 478 3.55 23.43 -1.90
CA VAL A 478 4.83 24.09 -2.20
C VAL A 478 4.66 25.17 -3.26
N VAL A 479 3.90 24.90 -4.33
CA VAL A 479 3.65 25.90 -5.38
C VAL A 479 2.88 27.10 -4.83
N ALA A 480 1.91 26.87 -3.95
CA ALA A 480 1.15 27.96 -3.32
C ALA A 480 2.01 28.80 -2.37
N ASP A 481 2.93 28.18 -1.66
CA ASP A 481 3.86 28.88 -0.75
C ASP A 481 4.92 29.71 -1.50
N LEU A 482 5.24 29.33 -2.75
CA LEU A 482 6.20 30.05 -3.61
C LEU A 482 5.57 31.19 -4.42
N ALA A 483 4.23 31.28 -4.50
CA ALA A 483 3.51 32.30 -5.25
C ALA A 483 3.39 33.62 -4.49
#